data_5caa078ceb5be4b75ae2eb811679ef34
#
_entry.id   5caa078ceb5be4b75ae2eb811679ef34
#
_cell.length_a   1.000
_cell.length_b   1.000
_cell.length_c   1.000
_cell.angle_alpha   90.00
_cell.angle_beta   90.00
_cell.angle_gamma   90.00
#
_symmetry.space_group_name_H-M   'P 1'
#
loop_
_entity.id
_entity.type
_entity.pdbx_description
1 polymer ?
#
loop_
_entity_poly.entity_id
_entity_poly.type
_entity_poly.pdbx_seq_one_letter_code
_entity_poly.pdbx_strand_id
1 'polypeptide(L)'
;MKIGIIFGGKSCEHDISIITGIMTINAAGERHAAVPIYIDGNGDWWTGKDFVSTKVFADGSYKKRAQKIYLRPNSRCVYSEKGKKLHKLDAVIICTHGRNGEDGCLAGLLELSGIPYAGSGVLASAVGMDKITQKRIFKNAGLSVVNFMSVEKGELEKNLFEVVERVEKLRFPLILKPSNLGSSIGIVKVKDFQELFEGLKEAFNWDDRVLLEEALEDFIELNCAVLGGGDKDLLVSEVEEPVSDGFLDYSQKYELFSGSKGEAPEASKGCMGRYLPARIDGNLKTEVYETAKRVFRLLGCGGVARVDFLYKDGVLYVNEINTVPGSLSCYLFEFGGLSFSAMADRLIKNAIEEFEKKGKLRLRFDSNVLRGNIEARGSKR
;
A
#
# COMPACT_ATOMS: atom_id res chain seq x y z
N MET A 1 19.97 -0.05 16.27
CA MET A 1 19.59 1.16 15.49
C MET A 1 18.31 1.76 16.07
N LYS A 2 18.04 3.04 15.80
CA LYS A 2 16.76 3.70 16.14
C LYS A 2 15.86 3.73 14.91
N ILE A 3 14.78 2.97 14.96
CA ILE A 3 13.89 2.76 13.83
C ILE A 3 12.55 3.42 14.10
N GLY A 4 12.19 4.40 13.26
CA GLY A 4 10.86 4.99 13.30
C GLY A 4 9.83 4.02 12.72
N ILE A 5 8.70 3.83 13.41
CA ILE A 5 7.56 3.09 12.87
C ILE A 5 6.43 4.09 12.69
N ILE A 6 6.09 4.41 11.44
CA ILE A 6 5.06 5.42 11.13
C ILE A 6 3.75 4.70 10.80
N PHE A 7 2.68 5.05 11.52
CA PHE A 7 1.38 4.40 11.40
C PHE A 7 0.22 5.37 11.73
N GLY A 8 -1.02 4.93 11.53
CA GLY A 8 -2.21 5.77 11.59
C GLY A 8 -2.47 6.44 10.24
N GLY A 9 -2.75 7.73 10.22
CA GLY A 9 -2.97 8.50 9.00
C GLY A 9 -4.41 8.99 8.85
N LYS A 10 -4.60 9.98 8.01
CA LYS A 10 -5.93 10.54 7.68
C LYS A 10 -6.50 9.78 6.48
N SER A 11 -6.92 8.53 6.73
CA SER A 11 -7.49 7.65 5.71
C SER A 11 -8.61 6.78 6.26
N CYS A 12 -9.39 6.16 5.39
CA CYS A 12 -10.40 5.18 5.77
C CYS A 12 -9.80 3.90 6.38
N GLU A 13 -8.50 3.68 6.22
CA GLU A 13 -7.77 2.50 6.71
C GLU A 13 -6.94 2.79 7.97
N HIS A 14 -7.30 3.88 8.68
CA HIS A 14 -6.61 4.35 9.88
C HIS A 14 -6.41 3.26 10.94
N ASP A 15 -7.47 2.53 11.29
CA ASP A 15 -7.45 1.53 12.35
C ASP A 15 -6.57 0.32 11.99
N ILE A 16 -6.59 -0.08 10.71
CA ILE A 16 -5.74 -1.15 10.21
C ILE A 16 -4.27 -0.74 10.27
N SER A 17 -3.98 0.52 9.96
CA SER A 17 -2.65 1.08 10.10
C SER A 17 -2.15 1.06 11.54
N ILE A 18 -3.02 1.30 12.54
CA ILE A 18 -2.66 1.18 13.96
C ILE A 18 -2.27 -0.26 14.30
N ILE A 19 -3.04 -1.25 13.83
CA ILE A 19 -2.75 -2.68 14.06
C ILE A 19 -1.40 -3.04 13.44
N THR A 20 -1.20 -2.70 12.16
CA THR A 20 0.07 -2.94 11.45
C THR A 20 1.24 -2.28 12.17
N GLY A 21 1.08 -1.03 12.62
CA GLY A 21 2.10 -0.30 13.36
C GLY A 21 2.50 -0.96 14.67
N ILE A 22 1.52 -1.36 15.49
CA ILE A 22 1.78 -2.03 16.77
C ILE A 22 2.50 -3.36 16.56
N MET A 23 2.05 -4.18 15.62
CA MET A 23 2.73 -5.43 15.28
C MET A 23 4.18 -5.19 14.85
N THR A 24 4.41 -4.17 14.02
CA THR A 24 5.75 -3.79 13.55
C THR A 24 6.63 -3.23 14.66
N ILE A 25 6.09 -2.43 15.60
CA ILE A 25 6.80 -1.95 16.79
C ILE A 25 7.32 -3.14 17.60
N ASN A 26 6.48 -4.13 17.85
CA ASN A 26 6.86 -5.32 18.60
C ASN A 26 7.94 -6.11 17.86
N ALA A 27 7.76 -6.41 16.58
CA ALA A 27 8.70 -7.17 15.78
C ALA A 27 10.07 -6.48 15.64
N ALA A 28 10.10 -5.18 15.32
CA ALA A 28 11.32 -4.41 15.23
C ALA A 28 11.98 -4.21 16.61
N GLY A 29 11.17 -4.11 17.67
CA GLY A 29 11.63 -3.90 19.04
C GLY A 29 12.47 -5.04 19.62
N GLU A 30 12.37 -6.24 19.06
CA GLU A 30 13.21 -7.38 19.46
C GLU A 30 14.70 -7.16 19.16
N ARG A 31 15.03 -6.39 18.13
CA ARG A 31 16.41 -6.21 17.64
C ARG A 31 16.86 -4.76 17.61
N HIS A 32 15.94 -3.81 17.65
CA HIS A 32 16.20 -2.39 17.47
C HIS A 32 15.46 -1.54 18.51
N ALA A 33 15.88 -0.28 18.65
CA ALA A 33 15.11 0.70 19.43
C ALA A 33 13.98 1.26 18.54
N ALA A 34 12.79 0.68 18.65
CA ALA A 34 11.61 1.16 17.92
C ALA A 34 11.15 2.52 18.48
N VAL A 35 10.92 3.48 17.59
CA VAL A 35 10.38 4.81 17.89
C VAL A 35 9.00 4.92 17.26
N PRO A 36 7.91 4.75 18.01
CA PRO A 36 6.57 4.87 17.48
C PRO A 36 6.29 6.30 17.02
N ILE A 37 5.75 6.44 15.83
CA ILE A 37 5.34 7.70 15.22
C ILE A 37 3.91 7.52 14.70
N TYR A 38 2.96 8.09 15.41
CA TYR A 38 1.54 7.97 15.11
C TYR A 38 1.02 9.24 14.46
N ILE A 39 0.26 9.09 13.38
CA ILE A 39 -0.47 10.16 12.71
C ILE A 39 -1.94 9.98 13.04
N ASP A 40 -2.55 10.95 13.72
CA ASP A 40 -3.96 10.85 14.08
C ASP A 40 -4.90 11.17 12.89
N GLY A 41 -6.21 10.97 13.09
CA GLY A 41 -7.23 11.21 12.06
C GLY A 41 -7.33 12.68 11.60
N ASN A 42 -6.76 13.62 12.33
CA ASN A 42 -6.66 15.02 11.93
C ASN A 42 -5.39 15.32 11.11
N GLY A 43 -4.43 14.38 11.11
CA GLY A 43 -3.13 14.54 10.47
C GLY A 43 -2.04 15.09 11.40
N ASP A 44 -2.30 15.18 12.70
CA ASP A 44 -1.30 15.55 13.72
C ASP A 44 -0.38 14.36 14.02
N TRP A 45 0.90 14.65 14.21
CA TRP A 45 1.92 13.62 14.45
C TRP A 45 2.29 13.55 15.92
N TRP A 46 2.40 12.32 16.44
CA TRP A 46 2.62 12.05 17.85
C TRP A 46 3.68 10.98 18.06
N THR A 47 4.40 11.03 19.18
CA THR A 47 5.25 9.93 19.68
C THR A 47 4.98 9.70 21.15
N GLY A 48 5.03 8.44 21.58
CA GLY A 48 4.77 8.07 22.98
C GLY A 48 5.23 6.64 23.28
N LYS A 49 5.58 6.36 24.52
CA LYS A 49 6.03 5.03 24.97
C LYS A 49 4.88 4.01 25.03
N ASP A 50 3.65 4.48 25.21
CA ASP A 50 2.46 3.62 25.39
C ASP A 50 1.84 3.20 24.06
N PHE A 51 2.47 3.49 22.92
CA PHE A 51 1.99 3.17 21.56
C PHE A 51 2.20 1.70 21.19
N VAL A 52 2.04 0.82 22.13
CA VAL A 52 2.17 -0.64 21.99
C VAL A 52 0.83 -1.38 22.21
N SER A 53 -0.26 -0.65 22.38
CA SER A 53 -1.59 -1.20 22.61
C SER A 53 -2.65 -0.40 21.85
N THR A 54 -3.57 -1.11 21.19
CA THR A 54 -4.71 -0.52 20.46
C THR A 54 -5.63 0.31 21.36
N LYS A 55 -5.72 -0.05 22.64
CA LYS A 55 -6.61 0.60 23.61
C LYS A 55 -6.38 2.11 23.72
N VAL A 56 -5.11 2.56 23.72
CA VAL A 56 -4.79 3.98 23.88
C VAL A 56 -5.25 4.84 22.70
N PHE A 57 -5.41 4.24 21.53
CA PHE A 57 -5.92 4.90 20.33
C PHE A 57 -7.45 4.89 20.31
N ALA A 58 -8.08 3.76 20.66
CA ALA A 58 -9.53 3.61 20.68
C ALA A 58 -10.21 4.59 21.66
N ASP A 59 -9.62 4.81 22.84
CA ASP A 59 -10.15 5.72 23.86
C ASP A 59 -9.55 7.14 23.80
N GLY A 60 -8.65 7.40 22.86
CA GLY A 60 -7.97 8.70 22.72
C GLY A 60 -7.03 9.07 23.86
N SER A 61 -6.75 8.14 24.80
CA SER A 61 -5.92 8.41 25.98
C SER A 61 -4.44 8.65 25.66
N TYR A 62 -3.99 8.31 24.44
CA TYR A 62 -2.63 8.61 23.96
C TYR A 62 -2.26 10.09 24.13
N LYS A 63 -3.21 11.02 23.94
CA LYS A 63 -2.98 12.47 24.06
C LYS A 63 -2.47 12.92 25.41
N LYS A 64 -2.76 12.16 26.49
CA LYS A 64 -2.35 12.51 27.85
C LYS A 64 -0.86 12.31 28.10
N ARG A 65 -0.20 11.39 27.35
CA ARG A 65 1.20 10.99 27.59
C ARG A 65 2.07 11.09 26.33
N ALA A 66 1.47 11.30 25.17
CA ALA A 66 2.17 11.48 23.92
C ALA A 66 2.63 12.94 23.75
N GLN A 67 3.64 13.11 22.91
CA GLN A 67 4.17 14.40 22.55
C GLN A 67 3.92 14.64 21.06
N LYS A 68 3.39 15.82 20.71
CA LYS A 68 3.30 16.28 19.32
C LYS A 68 4.70 16.46 18.74
N ILE A 69 4.85 16.01 17.50
CA ILE A 69 6.14 16.00 16.80
C ILE A 69 5.97 16.45 15.36
N TYR A 70 7.10 16.72 14.72
CA TYR A 70 7.20 16.90 13.27
C TYR A 70 8.55 16.42 12.76
N LEU A 71 8.61 16.12 11.46
CA LEU A 71 9.85 15.88 10.72
C LEU A 71 10.30 17.19 10.09
N ARG A 72 11.61 17.31 9.87
CA ARG A 72 12.23 18.49 9.30
C ARG A 72 13.06 18.10 8.08
N PRO A 73 12.94 18.82 6.97
CA PRO A 73 13.75 18.55 5.78
C PRO A 73 15.24 18.48 6.11
N ASN A 74 15.93 17.54 5.47
CA ASN A 74 17.38 17.31 5.55
C ASN A 74 17.95 17.15 6.98
N SER A 75 17.20 16.50 7.89
CA SER A 75 17.64 16.42 9.28
C SER A 75 17.72 15.01 9.88
N ARG A 76 17.07 14.03 9.30
CA ARG A 76 16.93 12.66 9.86
C ARG A 76 16.42 12.60 11.30
N CYS A 77 15.72 13.63 11.77
CA CYS A 77 15.36 13.75 13.17
C CYS A 77 13.88 14.03 13.37
N VAL A 78 13.36 13.49 14.45
CA VAL A 78 12.06 13.82 15.01
C VAL A 78 12.23 14.98 15.99
N TYR A 79 11.41 16.00 15.85
CA TYR A 79 11.40 17.19 16.70
C TYR A 79 10.10 17.31 17.47
N SER A 80 10.15 17.80 18.70
CA SER A 80 8.94 18.22 19.43
C SER A 80 8.35 19.46 18.80
N GLU A 81 7.06 19.73 19.03
CA GLU A 81 6.39 20.97 18.62
C GLU A 81 7.17 22.25 19.00
N LYS A 82 7.89 22.22 20.13
CA LYS A 82 8.76 23.32 20.60
C LYS A 82 10.13 23.38 19.91
N GLY A 83 10.37 22.56 18.88
CA GLY A 83 11.63 22.53 18.13
C GLY A 83 12.78 21.76 18.79
N LYS A 84 12.56 21.08 19.94
CA LYS A 84 13.58 20.26 20.58
C LYS A 84 13.76 18.97 19.79
N LYS A 85 15.01 18.62 19.45
CA LYS A 85 15.38 17.35 18.85
C LYS A 85 15.13 16.22 19.86
N LEU A 86 14.33 15.23 19.47
CA LEU A 86 13.98 14.07 20.29
C LEU A 86 14.77 12.82 19.89
N HIS A 87 14.67 12.43 18.62
CA HIS A 87 15.29 11.23 18.10
C HIS A 87 15.97 11.51 16.76
N LYS A 88 17.16 10.97 16.57
CA LYS A 88 17.76 10.78 15.26
C LYS A 88 17.40 9.37 14.81
N LEU A 89 16.80 9.24 13.64
CA LEU A 89 16.38 7.96 13.08
C LEU A 89 17.46 7.43 12.12
N ASP A 90 17.74 6.14 12.22
CA ASP A 90 18.60 5.43 11.29
C ASP A 90 17.82 4.99 10.05
N ALA A 91 16.57 4.54 10.25
CA ALA A 91 15.61 4.24 9.20
C ALA A 91 14.16 4.35 9.73
N VAL A 92 13.20 4.23 8.81
CA VAL A 92 11.75 4.18 9.10
C VAL A 92 11.14 2.96 8.43
N ILE A 93 10.14 2.33 9.06
CA ILE A 93 9.21 1.41 8.41
C ILE A 93 7.87 2.12 8.27
N ILE A 94 7.34 2.14 7.04
CA ILE A 94 6.03 2.70 6.72
C ILE A 94 4.97 1.64 6.98
N CYS A 95 4.00 1.96 7.86
CA CYS A 95 2.86 1.10 8.21
C CYS A 95 1.53 1.82 8.00
N THR A 96 1.54 2.99 7.33
CA THR A 96 0.32 3.72 7.00
C THR A 96 -0.35 3.13 5.78
N HIS A 97 -1.69 3.01 5.83
CA HIS A 97 -2.48 2.53 4.70
C HIS A 97 -3.32 3.65 4.11
N GLY A 98 -3.61 3.53 2.80
CA GLY A 98 -4.45 4.44 2.08
C GLY A 98 -3.86 5.83 1.83
N ARG A 99 -4.73 6.81 1.66
CA ARG A 99 -4.40 8.18 1.24
C ARG A 99 -3.38 8.86 2.16
N ASN A 100 -2.43 9.60 1.58
CA ASN A 100 -1.30 10.28 2.21
C ASN A 100 -0.27 9.37 2.88
N GLY A 101 -0.56 8.08 3.02
CA GLY A 101 0.34 7.10 3.64
C GLY A 101 0.98 6.17 2.62
N GLU A 102 0.17 5.64 1.70
CA GLU A 102 0.54 4.62 0.73
C GLU A 102 0.70 5.16 -0.70
N ASP A 103 0.24 6.39 -0.95
CA ASP A 103 0.20 7.05 -2.26
C ASP A 103 1.49 7.80 -2.65
N GLY A 104 2.57 7.63 -1.87
CA GLY A 104 3.85 8.28 -2.11
C GLY A 104 4.06 9.60 -1.38
N CYS A 105 3.03 10.23 -0.80
CA CYS A 105 3.16 11.48 -0.05
C CYS A 105 4.11 11.34 1.14
N LEU A 106 3.93 10.29 1.95
CA LEU A 106 4.81 10.02 3.09
C LEU A 106 6.23 9.66 2.65
N ALA A 107 6.38 8.83 1.61
CA ALA A 107 7.67 8.50 1.02
C ALA A 107 8.41 9.77 0.57
N GLY A 108 7.73 10.71 -0.09
CA GLY A 108 8.29 12.00 -0.50
C GLY A 108 8.75 12.85 0.68
N LEU A 109 7.99 12.90 1.77
CA LEU A 109 8.40 13.59 2.99
C LEU A 109 9.67 12.97 3.60
N LEU A 110 9.79 11.64 3.61
CA LEU A 110 10.96 10.94 4.12
C LEU A 110 12.20 11.17 3.22
N GLU A 111 12.02 11.19 1.90
CA GLU A 111 13.11 11.54 0.97
C GLU A 111 13.61 12.98 1.20
N LEU A 112 12.71 13.96 1.32
CA LEU A 112 13.06 15.36 1.64
C LEU A 112 13.73 15.49 3.02
N SER A 113 13.36 14.65 3.96
CA SER A 113 13.96 14.61 5.30
C SER A 113 15.32 13.90 5.32
N GLY A 114 15.70 13.22 4.24
CA GLY A 114 16.92 12.43 4.13
C GLY A 114 16.91 11.18 5.01
N ILE A 115 15.74 10.61 5.30
CA ILE A 115 15.55 9.44 6.16
C ILE A 115 15.40 8.20 5.28
N PRO A 116 16.27 7.15 5.44
CA PRO A 116 16.03 5.86 4.81
C PRO A 116 14.69 5.28 5.25
N TYR A 117 13.93 4.66 4.33
CA TYR A 117 12.65 4.07 4.69
C TYR A 117 12.41 2.73 3.99
N ALA A 118 11.80 1.81 4.71
CA ALA A 118 11.32 0.54 4.20
C ALA A 118 9.89 0.72 3.67
N GLY A 119 9.76 0.62 2.37
CA GLY A 119 8.52 0.80 1.61
C GLY A 119 8.83 1.11 0.16
N SER A 120 7.82 1.16 -0.67
CA SER A 120 7.93 1.57 -2.06
C SER A 120 8.26 3.06 -2.18
N GLY A 121 9.05 3.42 -3.20
CA GLY A 121 9.39 4.82 -3.49
C GLY A 121 8.17 5.63 -3.97
N VAL A 122 8.33 6.94 -4.10
CA VAL A 122 7.26 7.88 -4.46
C VAL A 122 6.48 7.41 -5.70
N LEU A 123 7.17 7.09 -6.80
CA LEU A 123 6.52 6.69 -8.05
C LEU A 123 5.76 5.36 -7.90
N ALA A 124 6.41 4.34 -7.33
CA ALA A 124 5.80 3.03 -7.17
C ALA A 124 4.57 3.07 -6.24
N SER A 125 4.64 3.86 -5.17
CA SER A 125 3.53 4.07 -4.25
C SER A 125 2.37 4.79 -4.94
N ALA A 126 2.63 5.88 -5.68
CA ALA A 126 1.60 6.62 -6.38
C ALA A 126 0.89 5.76 -7.45
N VAL A 127 1.66 5.00 -8.22
CA VAL A 127 1.10 4.07 -9.22
C VAL A 127 0.36 2.91 -8.55
N GLY A 128 0.93 2.34 -7.48
CA GLY A 128 0.31 1.24 -6.72
C GLY A 128 -1.01 1.61 -6.05
N MET A 129 -1.23 2.89 -5.72
CA MET A 129 -2.49 3.36 -5.18
C MET A 129 -3.56 3.57 -6.26
N ASP A 130 -3.17 3.94 -7.48
CA ASP A 130 -4.07 4.26 -8.58
C ASP A 130 -4.41 3.03 -9.43
N LYS A 131 -5.59 2.44 -9.20
CA LYS A 131 -6.06 1.21 -9.87
C LYS A 131 -6.11 1.33 -11.40
N ILE A 132 -6.45 2.49 -11.92
CA ILE A 132 -6.54 2.73 -13.37
C ILE A 132 -5.13 2.72 -13.97
N THR A 133 -4.20 3.43 -13.34
CA THR A 133 -2.82 3.53 -13.82
C THR A 133 -2.10 2.19 -13.74
N GLN A 134 -2.20 1.46 -12.62
CA GLN A 134 -1.58 0.15 -12.50
C GLN A 134 -2.11 -0.84 -13.53
N LYS A 135 -3.44 -0.90 -13.78
CA LYS A 135 -4.05 -1.77 -14.81
C LYS A 135 -3.55 -1.45 -16.22
N ARG A 136 -3.43 -0.15 -16.56
CA ARG A 136 -2.87 0.28 -17.85
C ARG A 136 -1.42 -0.18 -18.01
N ILE A 137 -0.60 -0.06 -16.97
CA ILE A 137 0.79 -0.52 -16.96
C ILE A 137 0.85 -2.04 -17.11
N PHE A 138 0.06 -2.80 -16.35
CA PHE A 138 0.03 -4.26 -16.43
C PHE A 138 -0.35 -4.74 -17.83
N LYS A 139 -1.42 -4.19 -18.40
CA LYS A 139 -1.88 -4.50 -19.75
C LYS A 139 -0.80 -4.22 -20.81
N ASN A 140 -0.15 -3.05 -20.74
CA ASN A 140 0.91 -2.68 -21.68
C ASN A 140 2.18 -3.54 -21.51
N ALA A 141 2.43 -4.08 -20.34
CA ALA A 141 3.52 -5.02 -20.08
C ALA A 141 3.18 -6.46 -20.52
N GLY A 142 2.00 -6.71 -21.10
CA GLY A 142 1.57 -8.04 -21.55
C GLY A 142 1.21 -8.97 -20.38
N LEU A 143 0.77 -8.42 -19.24
CA LEU A 143 0.16 -9.18 -18.16
C LEU A 143 -1.35 -9.29 -18.40
N SER A 144 -1.93 -10.44 -18.07
CA SER A 144 -3.37 -10.63 -18.15
C SER A 144 -4.04 -9.77 -17.07
N VAL A 145 -5.01 -8.95 -17.47
CA VAL A 145 -5.88 -8.17 -16.62
C VAL A 145 -7.32 -8.35 -17.10
N VAL A 146 -8.26 -8.27 -16.18
CA VAL A 146 -9.68 -8.26 -16.56
C VAL A 146 -9.94 -7.07 -17.47
N ASN A 147 -10.84 -7.23 -18.46
CA ASN A 147 -11.19 -6.16 -19.38
C ASN A 147 -11.77 -4.96 -18.63
N PHE A 148 -11.29 -3.77 -18.92
CA PHE A 148 -11.61 -2.57 -18.14
C PHE A 148 -11.63 -1.30 -18.96
N MET A 149 -12.32 -0.30 -18.41
CA MET A 149 -12.21 1.12 -18.79
C MET A 149 -12.24 2.02 -17.56
N SER A 150 -12.04 3.29 -17.75
CA SER A 150 -12.18 4.31 -16.70
C SER A 150 -13.17 5.37 -17.09
N VAL A 151 -13.85 5.95 -16.09
CA VAL A 151 -14.73 7.11 -16.25
C VAL A 151 -14.31 8.17 -15.24
N GLU A 152 -14.22 9.42 -15.70
CA GLU A 152 -14.00 10.59 -14.85
C GLU A 152 -15.33 11.31 -14.62
N LYS A 153 -15.52 11.87 -13.43
CA LYS A 153 -16.74 12.58 -13.04
C LYS A 153 -17.09 13.70 -14.02
N GLY A 154 -16.09 14.51 -14.36
CA GLY A 154 -16.28 15.63 -15.29
C GLY A 154 -16.51 15.20 -16.75
N GLU A 155 -16.10 14.00 -17.15
CA GLU A 155 -16.37 13.40 -18.44
C GLU A 155 -17.86 12.97 -18.55
N LEU A 156 -18.35 12.30 -17.52
CA LEU A 156 -19.75 11.88 -17.43
C LEU A 156 -20.71 13.08 -17.52
N GLU A 157 -20.38 14.19 -16.88
CA GLU A 157 -21.17 15.41 -16.89
C GLU A 157 -21.19 16.12 -18.26
N LYS A 158 -20.12 16.03 -19.02
CA LYS A 158 -19.94 16.72 -20.29
C LYS A 158 -20.42 15.93 -21.51
N ASN A 159 -20.19 14.65 -21.53
CA ASN A 159 -20.42 13.79 -22.71
C ASN A 159 -20.87 12.39 -22.32
N LEU A 160 -22.08 12.29 -21.77
CA LEU A 160 -22.69 11.03 -21.38
C LEU A 160 -22.74 10.00 -22.50
N PHE A 161 -23.03 10.46 -23.75
CA PHE A 161 -23.17 9.57 -24.90
C PHE A 161 -21.85 8.83 -25.20
N GLU A 162 -20.73 9.51 -25.21
CA GLU A 162 -19.41 8.90 -25.44
C GLU A 162 -19.05 7.89 -24.34
N VAL A 163 -19.43 8.20 -23.07
CA VAL A 163 -19.22 7.25 -21.97
C VAL A 163 -20.02 5.98 -22.19
N VAL A 164 -21.29 6.10 -22.61
CA VAL A 164 -22.17 4.94 -22.91
C VAL A 164 -21.58 4.10 -24.03
N GLU A 165 -21.19 4.70 -25.17
CA GLU A 165 -20.57 3.97 -26.30
C GLU A 165 -19.30 3.20 -25.89
N ARG A 166 -18.54 3.72 -24.95
CA ARG A 166 -17.35 3.02 -24.42
C ARG A 166 -17.73 1.87 -23.51
N VAL A 167 -18.77 2.05 -22.64
CA VAL A 167 -19.25 1.01 -21.74
C VAL A 167 -19.89 -0.15 -22.52
N GLU A 168 -20.56 0.10 -23.64
CA GLU A 168 -21.12 -0.95 -24.51
C GLU A 168 -20.08 -1.96 -25.03
N LYS A 169 -18.79 -1.61 -24.99
CA LYS A 169 -17.68 -2.52 -25.33
C LYS A 169 -17.30 -3.48 -24.21
N LEU A 170 -17.86 -3.28 -23.00
CA LEU A 170 -17.70 -4.17 -21.86
C LEU A 170 -18.94 -5.06 -21.70
N ARG A 171 -18.76 -6.22 -21.09
CA ARG A 171 -19.84 -7.17 -20.79
C ARG A 171 -20.29 -7.01 -19.34
N PHE A 172 -21.58 -6.76 -19.14
CA PHE A 172 -22.20 -6.82 -17.82
C PHE A 172 -22.23 -8.27 -17.27
N PRO A 173 -22.18 -8.45 -15.92
CA PRO A 173 -22.11 -7.41 -14.90
C PRO A 173 -20.74 -6.74 -14.83
N LEU A 174 -20.70 -5.49 -14.32
CA LEU A 174 -19.47 -4.74 -14.13
C LEU A 174 -19.19 -4.51 -12.64
N ILE A 175 -17.91 -4.39 -12.31
CA ILE A 175 -17.44 -3.95 -10.99
C ILE A 175 -16.89 -2.54 -11.12
N LEU A 176 -17.48 -1.63 -10.35
CA LEU A 176 -17.05 -0.24 -10.24
C LEU A 176 -16.14 -0.10 -9.03
N LYS A 177 -14.96 0.48 -9.23
CA LYS A 177 -13.96 0.69 -8.16
C LYS A 177 -13.47 2.13 -8.19
N PRO A 178 -13.61 2.93 -7.10
CA PRO A 178 -12.90 4.19 -6.99
C PRO A 178 -11.38 3.96 -7.20
N SER A 179 -10.71 4.85 -7.95
CA SER A 179 -9.33 4.59 -8.40
C SER A 179 -8.31 4.52 -7.27
N ASN A 180 -8.46 5.41 -6.26
CA ASN A 180 -7.46 5.62 -5.20
C ASN A 180 -7.98 5.21 -3.81
N LEU A 181 -8.73 4.12 -3.72
CA LEU A 181 -9.21 3.56 -2.46
C LEU A 181 -8.82 2.09 -2.32
N GLY A 182 -8.54 1.70 -1.07
CA GLY A 182 -8.27 0.32 -0.66
C GLY A 182 -9.46 -0.34 0.05
N SER A 183 -9.22 -1.53 0.61
CA SER A 183 -10.13 -2.25 1.52
C SER A 183 -11.56 -2.46 1.01
N SER A 184 -11.75 -2.56 -0.30
CA SER A 184 -13.06 -2.73 -0.97
C SER A 184 -14.07 -1.60 -0.71
N ILE A 185 -13.64 -0.44 -0.19
CA ILE A 185 -14.53 0.69 0.08
C ILE A 185 -15.03 1.29 -1.25
N GLY A 186 -16.33 1.50 -1.37
CA GLY A 186 -16.94 2.10 -2.55
C GLY A 186 -16.98 1.19 -3.77
N ILE A 187 -16.68 -0.11 -3.65
CA ILE A 187 -16.83 -1.08 -4.73
C ILE A 187 -18.31 -1.43 -4.90
N VAL A 188 -18.81 -1.36 -6.14
CA VAL A 188 -20.20 -1.67 -6.49
C VAL A 188 -20.23 -2.63 -7.67
N LYS A 189 -21.03 -3.71 -7.60
CA LYS A 189 -21.35 -4.58 -8.74
C LYS A 189 -22.65 -4.10 -9.37
N VAL A 190 -22.66 -3.92 -10.69
CA VAL A 190 -23.82 -3.41 -11.46
C VAL A 190 -24.12 -4.37 -12.61
N LYS A 191 -25.40 -4.60 -12.88
CA LYS A 191 -25.89 -5.63 -13.82
C LYS A 191 -26.31 -5.05 -15.17
N ASP A 192 -26.63 -3.76 -15.21
CA ASP A 192 -27.12 -3.07 -16.38
C ASP A 192 -26.80 -1.56 -16.33
N PHE A 193 -27.22 -0.83 -17.35
CA PHE A 193 -27.00 0.62 -17.46
C PHE A 193 -27.74 1.43 -16.38
N GLN A 194 -28.88 0.97 -15.90
CA GLN A 194 -29.60 1.68 -14.84
C GLN A 194 -28.80 1.62 -13.54
N GLU A 195 -28.39 0.41 -13.13
CA GLU A 195 -27.54 0.23 -11.94
C GLU A 195 -26.18 0.93 -12.11
N LEU A 196 -25.63 1.00 -13.35
CA LEU A 196 -24.35 1.67 -13.63
C LEU A 196 -24.36 3.14 -13.23
N PHE A 197 -25.41 3.89 -13.60
CA PHE A 197 -25.45 5.32 -13.29
C PHE A 197 -25.61 5.58 -11.80
N GLU A 198 -26.38 4.76 -11.12
CA GLU A 198 -26.52 4.83 -9.66
C GLU A 198 -25.19 4.47 -8.98
N GLY A 199 -24.55 3.41 -9.43
CA GLY A 199 -23.24 2.98 -8.93
C GLY A 199 -22.13 4.01 -9.18
N LEU A 200 -22.09 4.64 -10.35
CA LEU A 200 -21.14 5.72 -10.62
C LEU A 200 -21.37 6.93 -9.70
N LYS A 201 -22.63 7.31 -9.47
CA LYS A 201 -22.96 8.40 -8.55
C LYS A 201 -22.44 8.11 -7.13
N GLU A 202 -22.60 6.88 -6.67
CA GLU A 202 -22.08 6.46 -5.36
C GLU A 202 -20.53 6.43 -5.36
N ALA A 203 -19.90 5.83 -6.36
CA ALA A 203 -18.45 5.75 -6.46
C ALA A 203 -17.78 7.13 -6.52
N PHE A 204 -18.41 8.11 -7.17
CA PHE A 204 -17.93 9.51 -7.24
C PHE A 204 -18.08 10.30 -5.92
N ASN A 205 -18.67 9.74 -4.88
CA ASN A 205 -18.57 10.31 -3.54
C ASN A 205 -17.19 10.04 -2.91
N TRP A 206 -16.46 9.04 -3.43
CA TRP A 206 -15.18 8.57 -2.91
C TRP A 206 -13.98 9.04 -3.73
N ASP A 207 -14.11 9.10 -5.06
CA ASP A 207 -13.05 9.50 -5.99
C ASP A 207 -13.64 10.13 -7.24
N ASP A 208 -12.94 11.03 -7.87
CA ASP A 208 -13.35 11.66 -9.14
C ASP A 208 -13.08 10.79 -10.37
N ARG A 209 -12.39 9.63 -10.19
CA ARG A 209 -12.09 8.64 -11.21
C ARG A 209 -12.52 7.24 -10.77
N VAL A 210 -13.26 6.55 -11.61
CA VAL A 210 -13.79 5.21 -11.35
C VAL A 210 -13.29 4.24 -12.42
N LEU A 211 -12.73 3.12 -11.98
CA LEU A 211 -12.41 1.96 -12.79
C LEU A 211 -13.66 1.10 -12.94
N LEU A 212 -14.00 0.73 -14.17
CA LEU A 212 -15.05 -0.22 -14.52
C LEU A 212 -14.38 -1.48 -15.05
N GLU A 213 -14.67 -2.64 -14.47
CA GLU A 213 -14.14 -3.94 -14.90
C GLU A 213 -15.29 -4.92 -15.15
N GLU A 214 -15.13 -5.79 -16.17
CA GLU A 214 -16.05 -6.93 -16.32
C GLU A 214 -15.98 -7.80 -15.06
N ALA A 215 -17.12 -8.16 -14.49
CA ALA A 215 -17.12 -9.03 -13.33
C ALA A 215 -16.74 -10.47 -13.73
N LEU A 216 -15.71 -11.00 -13.12
CA LEU A 216 -15.45 -12.44 -13.18
C LEU A 216 -16.37 -13.14 -12.18
N GLU A 217 -16.95 -14.28 -12.58
CA GLU A 217 -17.70 -15.18 -11.73
C GLU A 217 -16.94 -16.50 -11.62
N ASP A 218 -17.10 -17.24 -10.52
CA ASP A 218 -16.45 -18.54 -10.30
C ASP A 218 -14.92 -18.51 -10.47
N PHE A 219 -14.26 -17.54 -9.86
CA PHE A 219 -12.82 -17.41 -9.86
C PHE A 219 -12.22 -17.82 -8.50
N ILE A 220 -10.93 -18.13 -8.50
CA ILE A 220 -10.12 -18.31 -7.29
C ILE A 220 -9.34 -17.01 -7.07
N GLU A 221 -9.45 -16.41 -5.89
CA GLU A 221 -8.59 -15.29 -5.48
C GLU A 221 -7.28 -15.86 -4.92
N LEU A 222 -6.14 -15.29 -5.32
CA LEU A 222 -4.81 -15.67 -4.84
C LEU A 222 -4.01 -14.43 -4.46
N ASN A 223 -3.37 -14.47 -3.30
CA ASN A 223 -2.54 -13.38 -2.81
C ASN A 223 -1.11 -13.86 -2.61
N CYS A 224 -0.14 -13.05 -3.06
CA CYS A 224 1.27 -13.36 -2.93
C CYS A 224 2.07 -12.09 -2.63
N ALA A 225 2.86 -12.10 -1.55
CA ALA A 225 3.69 -10.99 -1.19
C ALA A 225 5.13 -11.15 -1.68
N VAL A 226 5.75 -10.02 -2.04
CA VAL A 226 7.14 -9.93 -2.47
C VAL A 226 7.88 -8.98 -1.56
N LEU A 227 9.01 -9.43 -1.02
CA LEU A 227 9.92 -8.66 -0.17
C LEU A 227 11.23 -8.41 -0.92
N GLY A 228 11.63 -7.16 -1.05
CA GLY A 228 12.90 -6.83 -1.69
C GLY A 228 13.09 -5.34 -1.93
N GLY A 229 13.99 -5.01 -2.85
CA GLY A 229 14.27 -3.64 -3.28
C GLY A 229 15.50 -3.58 -4.18
N GLY A 230 15.48 -2.70 -5.17
CA GLY A 230 16.57 -2.56 -6.14
C GLY A 230 16.82 -3.84 -6.96
N ASP A 231 18.10 -4.12 -7.23
CA ASP A 231 18.55 -5.26 -8.04
C ASP A 231 18.76 -6.55 -7.22
N LYS A 232 18.23 -6.63 -5.99
CA LYS A 232 18.43 -7.77 -5.09
C LYS A 232 17.48 -8.93 -5.39
N ASP A 233 17.88 -10.11 -4.90
CA ASP A 233 17.02 -11.27 -4.91
C ASP A 233 15.71 -10.99 -4.17
N LEU A 234 14.60 -11.11 -4.89
CA LEU A 234 13.28 -10.96 -4.34
C LEU A 234 12.89 -12.23 -3.58
N LEU A 235 12.47 -12.07 -2.34
CA LEU A 235 11.85 -13.14 -1.58
C LEU A 235 10.35 -13.11 -1.82
N VAL A 236 9.78 -14.23 -2.20
CA VAL A 236 8.34 -14.40 -2.42
C VAL A 236 7.77 -15.15 -1.23
N SER A 237 6.62 -14.75 -0.75
CA SER A 237 5.91 -15.43 0.33
C SER A 237 5.25 -16.71 -0.15
N GLU A 238 4.63 -17.45 0.77
CA GLU A 238 3.65 -18.46 0.41
C GLU A 238 2.42 -17.80 -0.25
N VAL A 239 1.70 -18.57 -1.08
CA VAL A 239 0.46 -18.12 -1.74
C VAL A 239 -0.72 -18.41 -0.82
N GLU A 240 -1.53 -17.39 -0.59
CA GLU A 240 -2.80 -17.45 0.13
C GLU A 240 -3.97 -17.55 -0.86
N GLU A 241 -4.98 -18.33 -0.53
CA GLU A 241 -6.28 -18.37 -1.18
C GLU A 241 -7.33 -17.85 -0.19
N PRO A 242 -7.74 -16.56 -0.28
CA PRO A 242 -8.87 -16.05 0.49
C PRO A 242 -10.15 -16.78 0.09
N VAL A 243 -10.98 -17.16 1.07
CA VAL A 243 -12.27 -17.81 0.82
C VAL A 243 -13.36 -16.85 1.24
N SER A 244 -14.18 -16.43 0.27
CA SER A 244 -15.34 -15.59 0.53
C SER A 244 -16.52 -16.07 -0.29
N ASP A 245 -17.72 -15.96 0.24
CA ASP A 245 -18.98 -16.18 -0.49
C ASP A 245 -19.34 -14.96 -1.40
N GLY A 246 -18.33 -14.30 -1.97
CA GLY A 246 -18.46 -13.10 -2.79
C GLY A 246 -17.35 -12.09 -2.52
N PHE A 247 -17.54 -10.83 -2.93
CA PHE A 247 -16.61 -9.75 -2.59
C PHE A 247 -16.60 -9.54 -1.06
N LEU A 248 -15.46 -9.81 -0.42
CA LEU A 248 -15.25 -9.50 1.00
C LEU A 248 -15.43 -8.00 1.21
N ASP A 249 -16.40 -7.62 2.02
CA ASP A 249 -16.53 -6.25 2.48
C ASP A 249 -15.46 -5.88 3.53
N TYR A 250 -15.42 -4.60 3.91
CA TYR A 250 -14.45 -4.09 4.89
C TYR A 250 -14.51 -4.84 6.22
N SER A 251 -15.72 -5.12 6.74
CA SER A 251 -15.91 -5.79 8.03
C SER A 251 -15.43 -7.23 7.98
N GLN A 252 -15.76 -7.98 6.94
CA GLN A 252 -15.34 -9.37 6.75
C GLN A 252 -13.82 -9.53 6.63
N LYS A 253 -13.13 -8.57 5.97
CA LYS A 253 -11.66 -8.59 5.86
C LYS A 253 -10.96 -8.40 7.21
N TYR A 254 -11.56 -7.68 8.16
CA TYR A 254 -10.89 -7.24 9.37
C TYR A 254 -11.45 -7.79 10.68
N GLU A 255 -12.66 -8.36 10.72
CA GLU A 255 -13.18 -9.09 11.89
C GLU A 255 -12.27 -10.26 12.31
N LEU A 256 -11.56 -10.85 11.37
CA LEU A 256 -10.57 -11.93 11.60
C LEU A 256 -9.37 -11.49 12.46
N PHE A 257 -9.06 -10.20 12.55
CA PHE A 257 -7.96 -9.68 13.38
C PHE A 257 -8.36 -9.40 14.83
N SER A 258 -9.67 -9.34 15.13
CA SER A 258 -10.17 -8.99 16.47
C SER A 258 -10.35 -10.19 17.40
N GLY A 259 -10.25 -11.41 16.93
CA GLY A 259 -10.74 -12.63 17.58
C GLY A 259 -9.73 -13.62 18.19
N SER A 260 -8.42 -13.43 18.16
CA SER A 260 -7.50 -14.44 18.74
C SER A 260 -6.48 -13.87 19.72
N LYS A 261 -6.71 -14.15 21.01
CA LYS A 261 -5.64 -14.22 22.00
C LYS A 261 -4.73 -15.39 21.66
N GLY A 262 -3.51 -15.13 21.19
CA GLY A 262 -2.28 -15.79 21.56
C GLY A 262 -2.09 -17.29 21.25
N GLU A 263 -2.68 -17.87 20.20
CA GLU A 263 -2.25 -19.17 19.72
C GLU A 263 -2.04 -19.11 18.19
N ALA A 264 -0.84 -19.54 17.75
CA ALA A 264 -0.58 -19.72 16.34
C ALA A 264 -1.56 -20.80 15.80
N PRO A 265 -2.25 -20.57 14.67
CA PRO A 265 -3.17 -21.57 14.14
C PRO A 265 -2.38 -22.81 13.72
N GLU A 266 -2.76 -23.96 14.26
CA GLU A 266 -2.30 -25.25 13.76
C GLU A 266 -2.65 -25.39 12.28
N ALA A 267 -1.70 -25.87 11.49
CA ALA A 267 -1.68 -25.97 10.02
C ALA A 267 -2.76 -26.90 9.40
N SER A 268 -3.92 -27.10 10.00
CA SER A 268 -4.90 -28.06 9.48
C SER A 268 -6.37 -27.84 9.85
N LYS A 269 -6.75 -26.71 10.44
CA LYS A 269 -8.19 -26.42 10.64
C LYS A 269 -8.52 -25.12 9.93
N GLY A 270 -9.39 -25.22 8.88
CA GLY A 270 -9.90 -24.09 8.14
C GLY A 270 -10.35 -22.95 9.06
N CYS A 271 -9.45 -22.01 9.28
CA CYS A 271 -9.86 -20.73 9.84
C CYS A 271 -10.83 -20.13 8.83
N MET A 272 -12.03 -19.78 9.25
CA MET A 272 -13.00 -19.11 8.40
C MET A 272 -12.31 -17.99 7.63
N GLY A 273 -12.21 -18.13 6.31
CA GLY A 273 -11.78 -17.10 5.40
C GLY A 273 -10.49 -17.28 4.59
N ARG A 274 -9.65 -18.33 4.78
CA ARG A 274 -8.44 -18.50 3.93
C ARG A 274 -7.84 -19.91 3.95
N TYR A 275 -7.16 -20.30 2.85
CA TYR A 275 -6.25 -21.44 2.82
C TYR A 275 -4.81 -20.93 2.67
N LEU A 276 -3.92 -21.38 3.54
CA LEU A 276 -2.50 -21.08 3.50
C LEU A 276 -1.73 -22.41 3.81
N PRO A 277 -1.07 -23.01 2.82
CA PRO A 277 -0.93 -22.58 1.43
C PRO A 277 -2.23 -22.69 0.64
N ALA A 278 -2.34 -21.94 -0.46
CA ALA A 278 -3.44 -22.03 -1.42
C ALA A 278 -3.59 -23.44 -2.00
N ARG A 279 -4.81 -23.84 -2.34
CA ARG A 279 -5.15 -25.17 -2.90
C ARG A 279 -4.95 -25.20 -4.42
N ILE A 280 -3.75 -24.89 -4.88
CA ILE A 280 -3.35 -24.81 -6.28
C ILE A 280 -2.23 -25.80 -6.61
N ASP A 281 -2.10 -26.16 -7.88
CA ASP A 281 -1.01 -27.02 -8.33
C ASP A 281 0.34 -26.26 -8.42
N GLY A 282 1.43 -27.02 -8.57
CA GLY A 282 2.79 -26.46 -8.59
C GLY A 282 3.08 -25.57 -9.80
N ASN A 283 2.40 -25.74 -10.93
CA ASN A 283 2.58 -24.91 -12.13
C ASN A 283 1.97 -23.54 -11.92
N LEU A 284 0.72 -23.51 -11.45
CA LEU A 284 0.04 -22.25 -11.12
C LEU A 284 0.75 -21.50 -9.99
N LYS A 285 1.23 -22.23 -8.97
CA LYS A 285 2.03 -21.61 -7.89
C LYS A 285 3.30 -20.94 -8.43
N THR A 286 3.99 -21.59 -9.36
CA THR A 286 5.18 -21.02 -10.00
C THR A 286 4.83 -19.79 -10.84
N GLU A 287 3.72 -19.83 -11.58
CA GLU A 287 3.22 -18.71 -12.37
C GLU A 287 2.88 -17.50 -11.48
N VAL A 288 2.21 -17.72 -10.34
CA VAL A 288 1.92 -16.68 -9.33
C VAL A 288 3.22 -16.04 -8.83
N TYR A 289 4.23 -16.85 -8.48
CA TYR A 289 5.51 -16.35 -7.98
C TYR A 289 6.24 -15.48 -9.00
N GLU A 290 6.36 -15.95 -10.23
CA GLU A 290 7.08 -15.21 -11.28
C GLU A 290 6.31 -13.96 -11.70
N THR A 291 4.98 -14.04 -11.75
CA THR A 291 4.14 -12.87 -12.05
C THR A 291 4.21 -11.83 -10.92
N ALA A 292 4.17 -12.24 -9.66
CA ALA A 292 4.31 -11.33 -8.53
C ALA A 292 5.66 -10.59 -8.55
N LYS A 293 6.77 -11.30 -8.78
CA LYS A 293 8.09 -10.68 -8.96
C LYS A 293 8.14 -9.72 -10.13
N ARG A 294 7.52 -10.11 -11.26
CA ARG A 294 7.45 -9.27 -12.46
C ARG A 294 6.69 -7.97 -12.20
N VAL A 295 5.54 -8.04 -11.54
CA VAL A 295 4.74 -6.86 -11.14
C VAL A 295 5.54 -5.96 -10.20
N PHE A 296 6.18 -6.53 -9.18
CA PHE A 296 7.01 -5.81 -8.23
C PHE A 296 8.14 -5.03 -8.91
N ARG A 297 8.86 -5.68 -9.85
CA ARG A 297 9.93 -5.03 -10.63
C ARG A 297 9.39 -3.99 -11.60
N LEU A 298 8.29 -4.28 -12.27
CA LEU A 298 7.67 -3.40 -13.27
C LEU A 298 7.32 -2.03 -12.72
N LEU A 299 6.81 -1.99 -11.48
CA LEU A 299 6.47 -0.74 -10.81
C LEU A 299 7.66 -0.13 -10.04
N GLY A 300 8.79 -0.83 -9.94
CA GLY A 300 9.93 -0.37 -9.15
C GLY A 300 9.64 -0.35 -7.64
N CYS A 301 8.89 -1.32 -7.15
CA CYS A 301 8.54 -1.43 -5.74
C CYS A 301 9.76 -1.68 -4.86
N GLY A 302 9.63 -1.31 -3.59
CA GLY A 302 10.60 -1.55 -2.53
C GLY A 302 9.92 -1.98 -1.24
N GLY A 303 10.69 -2.50 -0.28
CA GLY A 303 10.14 -3.00 0.96
C GLY A 303 9.35 -4.28 0.77
N VAL A 304 8.07 -4.27 1.10
CA VAL A 304 7.14 -5.37 0.87
C VAL A 304 5.91 -4.87 0.12
N ALA A 305 5.46 -5.64 -0.86
CA ALA A 305 4.19 -5.41 -1.55
C ALA A 305 3.46 -6.74 -1.75
N ARG A 306 2.14 -6.74 -1.76
CA ARG A 306 1.30 -7.90 -2.05
C ARG A 306 0.61 -7.72 -3.38
N VAL A 307 0.72 -8.72 -4.24
CA VAL A 307 0.00 -8.79 -5.51
C VAL A 307 -1.20 -9.70 -5.33
N ASP A 308 -2.36 -9.20 -5.68
CA ASP A 308 -3.63 -9.89 -5.60
C ASP A 308 -4.05 -10.31 -7.01
N PHE A 309 -4.42 -11.59 -7.17
CA PHE A 309 -4.73 -12.22 -8.44
C PHE A 309 -6.13 -12.80 -8.44
N LEU A 310 -6.71 -12.91 -9.65
CA LEU A 310 -7.90 -13.71 -9.92
C LEU A 310 -7.51 -14.80 -10.91
N TYR A 311 -7.79 -16.06 -10.59
CA TYR A 311 -7.54 -17.18 -11.48
C TYR A 311 -8.84 -17.80 -11.95
N LYS A 312 -9.02 -17.87 -13.28
CA LYS A 312 -10.21 -18.43 -13.90
C LYS A 312 -9.89 -19.04 -15.27
N ASP A 313 -10.44 -20.22 -15.56
CA ASP A 313 -10.37 -20.89 -16.86
C ASP A 313 -8.93 -21.00 -17.42
N GLY A 314 -7.96 -21.27 -16.55
CA GLY A 314 -6.54 -21.41 -16.91
C GLY A 314 -5.81 -20.09 -17.09
N VAL A 315 -6.41 -18.94 -16.78
CA VAL A 315 -5.79 -17.61 -16.91
C VAL A 315 -5.59 -16.97 -15.54
N LEU A 316 -4.36 -16.55 -15.25
CA LEU A 316 -4.00 -15.79 -14.06
C LEU A 316 -4.07 -14.28 -14.36
N TYR A 317 -5.09 -13.60 -13.83
CA TYR A 317 -5.27 -12.16 -13.98
C TYR A 317 -4.63 -11.42 -12.82
N VAL A 318 -3.81 -10.41 -13.09
CA VAL A 318 -3.33 -9.47 -12.08
C VAL A 318 -4.47 -8.51 -11.72
N ASN A 319 -4.96 -8.59 -10.49
CA ASN A 319 -6.02 -7.72 -10.01
C ASN A 319 -5.46 -6.37 -9.56
N GLU A 320 -4.63 -6.34 -8.52
CA GLU A 320 -4.00 -5.12 -8.02
C GLU A 320 -2.70 -5.44 -7.27
N ILE A 321 -1.93 -4.40 -6.95
CA ILE A 321 -0.79 -4.47 -6.04
C ILE A 321 -1.00 -3.51 -4.87
N ASN A 322 -0.72 -3.98 -3.66
CA ASN A 322 -0.74 -3.20 -2.43
C ASN A 322 0.70 -2.93 -1.98
N THR A 323 1.14 -1.68 -1.99
CA THR A 323 2.54 -1.30 -1.69
C THR A 323 2.86 -1.20 -0.20
N VAL A 324 1.83 -1.18 0.64
CA VAL A 324 1.91 -1.36 2.11
C VAL A 324 0.77 -2.30 2.52
N PRO A 325 0.92 -3.62 2.36
CA PRO A 325 -0.18 -4.55 2.66
C PRO A 325 -0.46 -4.61 4.16
N GLY A 326 -1.70 -4.96 4.52
CA GLY A 326 -2.11 -5.13 5.91
C GLY A 326 -1.16 -6.06 6.67
N SER A 327 -0.78 -5.68 7.90
CA SER A 327 0.24 -6.36 8.72
C SER A 327 1.57 -6.61 7.99
N LEU A 328 1.88 -5.82 6.95
CA LEU A 328 2.99 -6.01 6.02
C LEU A 328 3.05 -7.43 5.41
N SER A 329 1.90 -8.13 5.35
CA SER A 329 1.78 -9.54 4.94
C SER A 329 2.74 -10.48 5.66
N CYS A 330 3.15 -10.17 6.90
CA CYS A 330 4.14 -10.95 7.63
C CYS A 330 3.75 -12.42 7.79
N TYR A 331 2.48 -12.73 8.01
CA TYR A 331 1.97 -14.07 8.18
C TYR A 331 2.22 -15.00 6.98
N LEU A 332 2.27 -14.44 5.75
CA LEU A 332 2.58 -15.20 4.54
C LEU A 332 4.06 -15.63 4.51
N PHE A 333 4.95 -14.81 5.06
CA PHE A 333 6.37 -15.12 5.16
C PHE A 333 6.66 -16.01 6.36
N GLU A 334 5.93 -15.85 7.47
CA GLU A 334 6.07 -16.69 8.67
C GLU A 334 5.72 -18.14 8.38
N PHE A 335 4.74 -18.39 7.52
CA PHE A 335 4.45 -19.73 7.03
C PHE A 335 5.66 -20.37 6.32
N GLY A 336 6.44 -19.58 5.58
CA GLY A 336 7.71 -19.97 4.96
C GLY A 336 8.92 -19.98 5.92
N GLY A 337 8.72 -19.79 7.23
CA GLY A 337 9.77 -19.81 8.25
C GLY A 337 10.51 -18.50 8.49
N LEU A 338 10.11 -17.38 7.86
CA LEU A 338 10.69 -16.06 8.12
C LEU A 338 9.88 -15.33 9.18
N SER A 339 10.36 -15.26 10.42
CA SER A 339 9.66 -14.52 11.49
C SER A 339 9.51 -13.03 11.17
N PHE A 340 8.46 -12.39 11.70
CA PHE A 340 8.24 -10.96 11.47
C PHE A 340 9.41 -10.09 11.93
N SER A 341 10.07 -10.46 13.03
CA SER A 341 11.28 -9.75 13.50
C SER A 341 12.43 -9.85 12.49
N ALA A 342 12.66 -11.03 11.89
CA ALA A 342 13.67 -11.19 10.85
C ALA A 342 13.30 -10.46 9.55
N MET A 343 12.01 -10.45 9.21
CA MET A 343 11.49 -9.67 8.07
C MET A 343 11.71 -8.17 8.28
N ALA A 344 11.39 -7.64 9.47
CA ALA A 344 11.60 -6.24 9.81
C ALA A 344 13.08 -5.86 9.72
N ASP A 345 14.01 -6.71 10.22
CA ASP A 345 15.46 -6.50 10.09
C ASP A 345 15.90 -6.44 8.61
N ARG A 346 15.37 -7.33 7.77
CA ARG A 346 15.65 -7.32 6.33
C ARG A 346 15.11 -6.06 5.63
N LEU A 347 13.90 -5.63 5.98
CA LEU A 347 13.31 -4.38 5.48
C LEU A 347 14.19 -3.17 5.82
N ILE A 348 14.66 -3.08 7.06
CA ILE A 348 15.53 -2.00 7.53
C ILE A 348 16.86 -2.00 6.77
N LYS A 349 17.50 -3.16 6.62
CA LYS A 349 18.76 -3.29 5.86
C LYS A 349 18.59 -2.84 4.42
N ASN A 350 17.56 -3.33 3.74
CA ASN A 350 17.28 -2.97 2.36
C ASN A 350 17.08 -1.45 2.21
N ALA A 351 16.34 -0.83 3.15
CA ALA A 351 16.09 0.61 3.15
C ALA A 351 17.39 1.43 3.26
N ILE A 352 18.29 1.03 4.16
CA ILE A 352 19.58 1.72 4.37
C ILE A 352 20.46 1.56 3.12
N GLU A 353 20.60 0.36 2.58
CA GLU A 353 21.42 0.08 1.40
C GLU A 353 20.90 0.83 0.15
N GLU A 354 19.58 0.88 -0.05
CA GLU A 354 19.00 1.62 -1.16
C GLU A 354 19.23 3.13 -1.01
N PHE A 355 19.09 3.64 0.21
CA PHE A 355 19.40 5.03 0.50
C PHE A 355 20.87 5.37 0.23
N GLU A 356 21.82 4.51 0.64
CA GLU A 356 23.24 4.69 0.38
C GLU A 356 23.57 4.63 -1.12
N LYS A 357 22.91 3.71 -1.86
CA LYS A 357 23.02 3.60 -3.33
C LYS A 357 22.57 4.88 -4.02
N LYS A 358 21.40 5.41 -3.66
CA LYS A 358 20.89 6.69 -4.17
C LYS A 358 21.82 7.86 -3.83
N GLY A 359 22.42 7.85 -2.64
CA GLY A 359 23.36 8.88 -2.19
C GLY A 359 24.66 8.97 -2.99
N LYS A 360 25.01 7.93 -3.78
CA LYS A 360 26.18 7.92 -4.69
C LYS A 360 25.90 8.60 -6.03
N LEU A 361 24.65 8.90 -6.34
CA LEU A 361 24.29 9.58 -7.57
C LEU A 361 24.68 11.07 -7.53
N ARG A 362 25.10 11.60 -8.66
CA ARG A 362 25.40 13.04 -8.78
C ARG A 362 24.09 13.82 -8.81
N LEU A 363 23.80 14.55 -7.72
CA LEU A 363 22.60 15.39 -7.59
C LEU A 363 22.84 16.85 -7.97
N ARG A 364 24.10 17.25 -8.20
CA ARG A 364 24.48 18.62 -8.54
C ARG A 364 25.38 18.63 -9.77
N PHE A 365 25.13 19.62 -10.59
CA PHE A 365 25.93 19.97 -11.76
C PHE A 365 26.30 21.45 -11.67
N ASP A 366 27.59 21.77 -11.81
CA ASP A 366 28.07 23.15 -11.78
C ASP A 366 27.83 23.79 -13.17
N SER A 367 26.68 24.41 -13.32
CA SER A 367 26.23 24.98 -14.59
C SER A 367 26.85 26.35 -14.93
N ASN A 368 27.50 27.02 -13.96
CA ASN A 368 27.96 28.41 -14.08
C ASN A 368 26.88 29.42 -14.50
N VAL A 369 25.63 29.03 -14.66
CA VAL A 369 24.52 29.89 -15.14
C VAL A 369 24.33 31.13 -14.27
N LEU A 370 24.51 31.00 -12.96
CA LEU A 370 24.36 32.15 -12.03
C LEU A 370 25.62 33.02 -11.93
N ARG A 371 26.74 32.61 -12.56
CA ARG A 371 27.99 33.41 -12.57
C ARG A 371 27.97 34.51 -13.65
N GLY A 372 27.11 34.40 -14.66
CA GLY A 372 26.80 35.50 -15.59
C GLY A 372 25.74 36.40 -14.97
N ASN A 373 25.87 37.74 -15.11
CA ASN A 373 24.84 38.71 -14.73
C ASN A 373 23.57 38.50 -15.60
N ILE A 374 22.86 37.39 -15.39
CA ILE A 374 21.55 37.19 -16.00
C ILE A 374 20.56 37.82 -15.03
N GLU A 375 20.26 39.09 -15.23
CA GLU A 375 19.01 39.65 -14.72
C GLU A 375 17.88 38.81 -15.27
N ALA A 376 17.07 38.23 -14.38
CA ALA A 376 15.84 37.57 -14.77
C ALA A 376 14.89 38.64 -15.33
N ARG A 377 15.06 39.03 -16.59
CA ARG A 377 14.14 39.90 -17.31
C ARG A 377 12.86 39.08 -17.50
N GLY A 378 11.90 39.35 -16.61
CA GLY A 378 10.52 38.97 -16.86
C GLY A 378 10.15 39.48 -18.25
N SER A 379 9.61 38.62 -19.12
CA SER A 379 9.13 39.05 -20.43
C SER A 379 8.11 40.16 -20.21
N LYS A 380 8.48 41.40 -20.53
CA LYS A 380 7.50 42.46 -20.75
C LYS A 380 6.69 42.07 -21.97
N ARG A 381 5.48 41.64 -21.76
CA ARG A 381 4.37 41.73 -22.70
C ARG A 381 3.35 42.69 -22.14
#